data_e5646400e8812df9ff57e946bb4cc4a3
#
_entry.id   e5646400e8812df9ff57e946bb4cc4a3
#
_cell.length_a   1.000
_cell.length_b   1.000
_cell.length_c   1.000
_cell.angle_alpha   90.00
_cell.angle_beta   90.00
_cell.angle_gamma   90.00
#
_symmetry.space_group_name_H-M   'P 1'
#
loop_
_entity.id
_entity.type
_entity.pdbx_description
1 polymer ?
#
loop_
_entity_poly.entity_id
_entity_poly.type
_entity_poly.pdbx_seq_one_letter_code
_entity_poly.pdbx_strand_id
1 'polypeptide(L)'
;SITFSLPRNFQNAQFRADSPLAGIYPDGYNCGDECILNSLYQTVMENYPDLYPGSADPGAEAMMDAASGILDLEVQAYVIVDMEGFSKLIDAMGGITINVGGWVPITAGEIPGTNRHYPPDGWIAPGTQKMDGYTALWYARSREFVTDYHRIARQQCVQQAMVSQLD
;
A
#
# COMPACT_ATOMS: atom_id res chain seq x y z
N SER A 1 16.74 -10.06 1.50
CA SER A 1 15.44 -9.87 0.80
C SER A 1 15.46 -8.54 0.07
N ILE A 2 14.71 -8.47 -1.03
CA ILE A 2 14.54 -7.24 -1.81
C ILE A 2 13.05 -6.88 -1.75
N THR A 3 12.74 -5.63 -1.41
CA THR A 3 11.37 -5.13 -1.36
C THR A 3 11.15 -4.12 -2.48
N PHE A 4 10.08 -4.30 -3.24
CA PHE A 4 9.62 -3.35 -4.26
C PHE A 4 8.33 -2.70 -3.79
N SER A 5 8.24 -1.38 -3.89
CA SER A 5 7.01 -0.63 -3.63
C SER A 5 6.43 -0.12 -4.94
N LEU A 6 5.22 -0.53 -5.25
CA LEU A 6 4.49 -0.03 -6.41
C LEU A 6 3.59 1.13 -5.97
N PRO A 7 3.73 2.32 -6.58
CA PRO A 7 2.88 3.45 -6.24
C PRO A 7 1.44 3.21 -6.69
N ARG A 8 0.47 3.58 -5.86
CA ARG A 8 -0.96 3.38 -6.14
C ARG A 8 -1.45 4.05 -7.44
N ASN A 9 -0.80 5.13 -7.84
CA ASN A 9 -1.10 5.90 -9.06
C ASN A 9 -0.28 5.46 -10.28
N PHE A 10 0.32 4.27 -10.21
CA PHE A 10 1.01 3.68 -11.35
C PHE A 10 0.03 3.52 -12.51
N GLN A 11 0.35 4.10 -13.65
CA GLN A 11 -0.46 4.05 -14.86
C GLN A 11 0.13 3.06 -15.85
N ASN A 12 -0.72 2.58 -16.74
CA ASN A 12 -0.33 1.72 -17.85
C ASN A 12 0.41 0.44 -17.40
N ALA A 13 -0.09 -0.17 -16.32
CA ALA A 13 0.44 -1.45 -15.84
C ALA A 13 0.33 -2.51 -16.93
N GLN A 14 1.47 -3.05 -17.34
CA GLN A 14 1.53 -4.11 -18.34
C GLN A 14 1.23 -5.46 -17.69
N PHE A 15 0.60 -6.35 -18.44
CA PHE A 15 0.32 -7.71 -18.01
C PHE A 15 1.19 -8.71 -18.76
N ARG A 16 1.54 -9.79 -18.11
CA ARG A 16 2.22 -10.91 -18.77
C ARG A 16 1.26 -11.59 -19.74
N ALA A 17 1.79 -12.23 -20.78
CA ALA A 17 0.98 -12.85 -21.83
C ALA A 17 0.09 -14.01 -21.34
N ASP A 18 0.41 -14.61 -20.19
CA ASP A 18 -0.35 -15.66 -19.53
C ASP A 18 -1.45 -15.12 -18.60
N SER A 19 -1.48 -13.81 -18.35
CA SER A 19 -2.54 -13.18 -17.57
C SER A 19 -3.84 -13.06 -18.38
N PRO A 20 -5.00 -13.39 -17.81
CA PRO A 20 -6.28 -13.15 -18.47
C PRO A 20 -6.56 -11.67 -18.73
N LEU A 21 -5.93 -10.76 -17.95
CA LEU A 21 -6.01 -9.31 -18.15
C LEU A 21 -5.30 -8.85 -19.43
N ALA A 22 -4.30 -9.58 -19.93
CA ALA A 22 -3.64 -9.25 -21.20
C ALA A 22 -4.60 -9.32 -22.40
N GLY A 23 -5.61 -10.18 -22.34
CA GLY A 23 -6.67 -10.25 -23.35
C GLY A 23 -7.66 -9.08 -23.31
N ILE A 24 -7.87 -8.49 -22.13
CA ILE A 24 -8.77 -7.35 -21.92
C ILE A 24 -8.03 -6.04 -22.16
N TYR A 25 -6.78 -5.95 -21.71
CA TYR A 25 -5.93 -4.78 -21.79
C TYR A 25 -4.60 -5.10 -22.52
N PRO A 26 -4.64 -5.34 -23.84
CA PRO A 26 -3.47 -5.79 -24.59
C PRO A 26 -2.33 -4.75 -24.61
N ASP A 27 -2.66 -3.48 -24.46
CA ASP A 27 -1.71 -2.36 -24.39
C ASP A 27 -1.43 -1.90 -22.94
N GLY A 28 -1.76 -2.74 -21.96
CA GLY A 28 -1.67 -2.41 -20.53
C GLY A 28 -2.97 -1.80 -19.98
N TYR A 29 -3.06 -1.70 -18.65
CA TYR A 29 -4.20 -1.12 -17.96
C TYR A 29 -4.27 0.39 -18.21
N ASN A 30 -4.89 0.77 -19.31
CA ASN A 30 -4.94 2.12 -19.83
C ASN A 30 -6.37 2.48 -20.29
N CYS A 31 -7.04 3.33 -19.53
CA CYS A 31 -8.33 3.93 -19.86
C CYS A 31 -8.35 5.43 -19.52
N GLY A 32 -7.18 6.08 -19.55
CA GLY A 32 -7.00 7.45 -19.08
C GLY A 32 -6.63 7.54 -17.61
N ASP A 33 -6.91 8.66 -16.99
CA ASP A 33 -6.49 8.97 -15.61
C ASP A 33 -7.14 8.08 -14.55
N GLU A 34 -8.21 7.38 -14.89
CA GLU A 34 -8.93 6.47 -13.99
C GLU A 34 -8.27 5.08 -13.89
N CYS A 35 -7.52 4.67 -14.92
CA CYS A 35 -6.82 3.38 -14.94
C CYS A 35 -5.47 3.46 -14.24
N ILE A 36 -5.50 3.68 -12.96
CA ILE A 36 -4.34 3.60 -12.07
C ILE A 36 -4.34 2.26 -11.31
N LEU A 37 -3.18 1.81 -10.88
CA LEU A 37 -3.03 0.52 -10.19
C LEU A 37 -4.02 0.36 -9.02
N ASN A 38 -4.28 1.43 -8.28
CA ASN A 38 -5.22 1.43 -7.15
C ASN A 38 -6.69 1.12 -7.55
N SER A 39 -7.09 1.38 -8.79
CA SER A 39 -8.44 1.12 -9.27
C SER A 39 -8.62 -0.30 -9.84
N LEU A 40 -7.52 -0.99 -10.16
CA LEU A 40 -7.59 -2.30 -10.82
C LEU A 40 -8.34 -3.35 -10.01
N TYR A 41 -8.09 -3.41 -8.70
CA TYR A 41 -8.81 -4.34 -7.81
C TYR A 41 -10.32 -4.19 -7.93
N GLN A 42 -10.81 -2.96 -7.75
CA GLN A 42 -12.24 -2.67 -7.82
C GLN A 42 -12.81 -2.89 -9.23
N THR A 43 -12.06 -2.48 -10.26
CA THR A 43 -12.45 -2.68 -11.66
C THR A 43 -12.70 -4.17 -11.97
N VAL A 44 -11.82 -5.05 -11.50
CA VAL A 44 -11.99 -6.50 -11.73
C VAL A 44 -13.14 -7.06 -10.91
N MET A 45 -13.27 -6.67 -9.64
CA MET A 45 -14.38 -7.11 -8.79
C MET A 45 -15.75 -6.72 -9.34
N GLU A 46 -15.88 -5.55 -9.96
CA GLU A 46 -17.14 -5.03 -10.48
C GLU A 46 -17.46 -5.51 -11.91
N ASN A 47 -16.45 -5.51 -12.80
CA ASN A 47 -16.67 -5.72 -14.22
C ASN A 47 -16.28 -7.13 -14.70
N TYR A 48 -15.39 -7.81 -13.99
CA TYR A 48 -14.83 -9.10 -14.40
C TYR A 48 -14.72 -10.10 -13.23
N PRO A 49 -15.80 -10.31 -12.43
CA PRO A 49 -15.72 -11.14 -11.22
C PRO A 49 -15.39 -12.62 -11.52
N ASP A 50 -15.68 -13.09 -12.73
CA ASP A 50 -15.45 -14.47 -13.17
C ASP A 50 -14.12 -14.66 -13.93
N LEU A 51 -13.26 -13.61 -13.98
CA LEU A 51 -12.03 -13.63 -14.78
C LEU A 51 -11.01 -14.66 -14.28
N TYR A 52 -11.04 -14.96 -12.98
CA TYR A 52 -10.16 -15.93 -12.33
C TYR A 52 -10.99 -17.08 -11.74
N PRO A 53 -11.31 -18.12 -12.55
CA PRO A 53 -12.17 -19.21 -12.11
C PRO A 53 -11.61 -19.92 -10.89
N GLY A 54 -12.44 -20.06 -9.85
CA GLY A 54 -12.08 -20.70 -8.59
C GLY A 54 -11.33 -19.83 -7.59
N SER A 55 -11.01 -18.58 -7.92
CA SER A 55 -10.44 -17.62 -6.97
C SER A 55 -11.53 -17.10 -6.03
N ALA A 56 -11.18 -16.99 -4.75
CA ALA A 56 -12.03 -16.33 -3.75
C ALA A 56 -11.96 -14.80 -3.82
N ASP A 57 -10.92 -14.26 -4.45
CA ASP A 57 -10.66 -12.82 -4.58
C ASP A 57 -10.05 -12.49 -5.95
N PRO A 58 -10.89 -12.33 -6.99
CA PRO A 58 -10.43 -11.96 -8.33
C PRO A 58 -9.68 -10.63 -8.40
N GLY A 59 -10.00 -9.69 -7.51
CA GLY A 59 -9.29 -8.41 -7.42
C GLY A 59 -7.85 -8.58 -6.95
N ALA A 60 -7.61 -9.46 -5.99
CA ALA A 60 -6.26 -9.77 -5.52
C ALA A 60 -5.43 -10.50 -6.59
N GLU A 61 -6.03 -11.43 -7.33
CA GLU A 61 -5.38 -12.08 -8.47
C GLU A 61 -4.96 -11.07 -9.54
N ALA A 62 -5.85 -10.12 -9.85
CA ALA A 62 -5.55 -9.03 -10.78
C ALA A 62 -4.37 -8.16 -10.31
N MET A 63 -4.29 -7.89 -9.02
CA MET A 63 -3.17 -7.13 -8.44
C MET A 63 -1.86 -7.92 -8.49
N MET A 64 -1.89 -9.24 -8.29
CA MET A 64 -0.72 -10.11 -8.48
C MET A 64 -0.25 -10.11 -9.94
N ASP A 65 -1.20 -10.21 -10.88
CA ASP A 65 -0.89 -10.16 -12.32
C ASP A 65 -0.27 -8.83 -12.73
N ALA A 66 -0.83 -7.72 -12.24
CA ALA A 66 -0.25 -6.40 -12.49
C ALA A 66 1.15 -6.27 -11.91
N ALA A 67 1.36 -6.70 -10.67
CA ALA A 67 2.68 -6.69 -10.05
C ALA A 67 3.68 -7.58 -10.82
N SER A 68 3.23 -8.75 -11.27
CA SER A 68 4.04 -9.68 -12.07
C SER A 68 4.44 -9.07 -13.41
N GLY A 69 3.53 -8.37 -14.08
CA GLY A 69 3.81 -7.69 -15.35
C GLY A 69 4.73 -6.48 -15.21
N ILE A 70 4.54 -5.67 -14.15
CA ILE A 70 5.37 -4.49 -13.88
C ILE A 70 6.81 -4.88 -13.52
N LEU A 71 6.98 -5.95 -12.72
CA LEU A 71 8.28 -6.38 -12.20
C LEU A 71 8.98 -7.41 -13.08
N ASP A 72 8.29 -7.95 -14.07
CA ASP A 72 8.73 -9.12 -14.88
C ASP A 72 9.12 -10.33 -13.98
N LEU A 73 8.39 -10.51 -12.89
CA LEU A 73 8.57 -11.58 -11.91
C LEU A 73 7.24 -12.25 -11.64
N GLU A 74 7.25 -13.56 -11.40
CA GLU A 74 6.04 -14.27 -10.98
C GLU A 74 5.74 -14.00 -9.50
N VAL A 75 4.62 -13.34 -9.23
CA VAL A 75 4.10 -13.17 -7.86
C VAL A 75 3.25 -14.39 -7.52
N GLN A 76 3.63 -15.13 -6.48
CA GLN A 76 3.05 -16.44 -6.15
C GLN A 76 2.05 -16.40 -5.00
N ALA A 77 2.03 -15.33 -4.21
CA ALA A 77 1.14 -15.18 -3.07
C ALA A 77 0.90 -13.71 -2.73
N TYR A 78 -0.22 -13.46 -2.08
CA TYR A 78 -0.56 -12.13 -1.59
C TYR A 78 -1.04 -12.17 -0.14
N VAL A 79 -0.94 -11.02 0.51
CA VAL A 79 -1.57 -10.74 1.80
C VAL A 79 -2.25 -9.38 1.69
N ILE A 80 -3.54 -9.34 1.93
CA ILE A 80 -4.31 -8.09 2.02
C ILE A 80 -4.46 -7.75 3.50
N VAL A 81 -4.04 -6.55 3.86
CA VAL A 81 -4.14 -6.05 5.23
C VAL A 81 -4.83 -4.71 5.20
N ASP A 82 -5.99 -4.62 5.83
CA ASP A 82 -6.64 -3.34 6.09
C ASP A 82 -5.97 -2.59 7.26
N MET A 83 -6.40 -1.35 7.51
CA MET A 83 -5.78 -0.51 8.54
C MET A 83 -5.93 -1.08 9.95
N GLU A 84 -7.06 -1.73 10.24
CA GLU A 84 -7.32 -2.35 11.55
C GLU A 84 -6.47 -3.63 11.71
N GLY A 85 -6.45 -4.48 10.70
CA GLY A 85 -5.62 -5.68 10.66
C GLY A 85 -4.13 -5.38 10.77
N PHE A 86 -3.66 -4.31 10.10
CA PHE A 86 -2.30 -3.84 10.23
C PHE A 86 -1.94 -3.47 11.68
N SER A 87 -2.77 -2.66 12.34
CA SER A 87 -2.54 -2.28 13.74
C SER A 87 -2.54 -3.50 14.66
N LYS A 88 -3.51 -4.38 14.51
CA LYS A 88 -3.60 -5.62 15.31
C LYS A 88 -2.41 -6.55 15.08
N LEU A 89 -1.90 -6.65 13.85
CA LEU A 89 -0.73 -7.47 13.56
C LEU A 89 0.50 -6.92 14.28
N ILE A 90 0.75 -5.62 14.24
CA ILE A 90 1.86 -5.00 14.97
C ILE A 90 1.72 -5.17 16.47
N ASP A 91 0.53 -5.02 17.02
CA ASP A 91 0.27 -5.22 18.45
C ASP A 91 0.52 -6.68 18.86
N ALA A 92 0.10 -7.65 18.02
CA ALA A 92 0.34 -9.07 18.24
C ALA A 92 1.85 -9.44 18.22
N MET A 93 2.65 -8.72 17.43
CA MET A 93 4.11 -8.82 17.43
C MET A 93 4.77 -8.17 18.66
N GLY A 94 3.98 -7.53 19.52
CA GLY A 94 4.49 -6.76 20.65
C GLY A 94 5.02 -5.38 20.27
N GLY A 95 4.65 -4.85 19.12
CA GLY A 95 5.13 -3.58 18.56
C GLY A 95 6.35 -3.73 17.67
N ILE A 96 6.70 -2.66 16.96
CA ILE A 96 7.90 -2.59 16.10
C ILE A 96 8.80 -1.44 16.53
N THR A 97 10.10 -1.62 16.35
CA THR A 97 11.10 -0.58 16.64
C THR A 97 11.54 0.12 15.37
N ILE A 98 11.39 1.44 15.33
CA ILE A 98 11.74 2.28 14.18
C ILE A 98 12.58 3.46 14.64
N ASN A 99 13.59 3.82 13.83
CA ASN A 99 14.30 5.09 13.97
C ASN A 99 13.58 6.16 13.14
N VAL A 100 12.89 7.06 13.82
CA VAL A 100 12.11 8.16 13.22
C VAL A 100 13.03 9.32 12.88
N GLY A 101 13.08 9.72 11.61
CA GLY A 101 13.98 10.76 11.12
C GLY A 101 13.54 12.20 11.43
N GLY A 102 12.27 12.41 11.76
CA GLY A 102 11.69 13.75 12.03
C GLY A 102 10.30 13.63 12.63
N TRP A 103 9.76 14.75 13.10
CA TRP A 103 8.41 14.81 13.67
C TRP A 103 7.34 14.37 12.69
N VAL A 104 6.46 13.48 13.11
CA VAL A 104 5.33 12.98 12.30
C VAL A 104 4.03 13.21 13.05
N PRO A 105 3.06 13.94 12.47
CA PRO A 105 1.79 14.23 13.14
C PRO A 105 0.88 13.01 13.13
N ILE A 106 0.09 12.88 14.20
CA ILE A 106 -0.95 11.87 14.39
C ILE A 106 -2.30 12.53 14.11
N THR A 107 -3.17 11.89 13.34
CA THR A 107 -4.54 12.32 12.99
C THR A 107 -4.68 13.65 12.23
N ALA A 108 -3.59 14.24 11.80
CA ALA A 108 -3.64 15.45 10.98
C ALA A 108 -4.21 15.17 9.58
N GLY A 109 -4.91 16.14 9.00
CA GLY A 109 -5.47 16.04 7.66
C GLY A 109 -6.06 17.37 7.20
N GLU A 110 -6.29 17.52 5.91
CA GLU A 110 -6.91 18.72 5.35
C GLU A 110 -8.40 18.80 5.71
N ILE A 111 -8.86 20.01 6.03
CA ILE A 111 -10.28 20.30 6.20
C ILE A 111 -10.90 20.47 4.81
N PRO A 112 -11.87 19.60 4.41
CA PRO A 112 -12.43 19.61 3.07
C PRO A 112 -12.93 21.00 2.65
N GLY A 113 -12.58 21.43 1.44
CA GLY A 113 -12.99 22.71 0.87
C GLY A 113 -12.26 23.94 1.43
N THR A 114 -11.19 23.76 2.18
CA THR A 114 -10.39 24.86 2.73
C THR A 114 -8.89 24.56 2.57
N ASN A 115 -8.04 25.60 2.71
CA ASN A 115 -6.59 25.44 2.80
C ASN A 115 -6.12 25.28 4.27
N ARG A 116 -6.99 24.79 5.15
CA ARG A 116 -6.71 24.62 6.57
C ARG A 116 -6.60 23.16 6.92
N HIS A 117 -5.83 22.83 7.95
CA HIS A 117 -5.62 21.50 8.44
C HIS A 117 -6.25 21.35 9.83
N TYR A 118 -6.74 20.14 10.14
CA TYR A 118 -7.07 19.77 11.51
C TYR A 118 -5.78 19.75 12.34
N PRO A 119 -5.79 20.28 13.56
CA PRO A 119 -4.65 20.12 14.44
C PRO A 119 -4.39 18.65 14.73
N PRO A 120 -3.14 18.19 14.75
CA PRO A 120 -2.82 16.82 15.10
C PRO A 120 -3.17 16.53 16.57
N ASP A 121 -3.65 15.32 16.85
CA ASP A 121 -3.92 14.85 18.21
C ASP A 121 -2.61 14.57 18.99
N GLY A 122 -1.51 14.41 18.27
CA GLY A 122 -0.21 14.17 18.85
C GLY A 122 0.89 14.18 17.80
N TRP A 123 2.11 13.92 18.26
CA TRP A 123 3.30 13.89 17.43
C TRP A 123 4.17 12.68 17.77
N ILE A 124 4.68 12.03 16.74
CA ILE A 124 5.73 11.02 16.86
C ILE A 124 7.06 11.76 16.81
N ALA A 125 7.84 11.69 17.88
CA ALA A 125 9.13 12.38 17.98
C ALA A 125 10.22 11.67 17.15
N PRO A 126 11.26 12.40 16.70
CA PRO A 126 12.42 11.76 16.09
C PRO A 126 13.19 10.90 17.09
N GLY A 127 13.89 9.89 16.58
CA GLY A 127 14.70 8.96 17.34
C GLY A 127 14.21 7.51 17.28
N THR A 128 15.01 6.63 17.80
CA THR A 128 14.68 5.18 17.87
C THR A 128 13.66 4.93 18.98
N GLN A 129 12.51 4.40 18.60
CA GLN A 129 11.42 4.15 19.53
C GLN A 129 10.62 2.92 19.14
N LYS A 130 10.01 2.28 20.13
CA LYS A 130 9.06 1.19 19.93
C LYS A 130 7.67 1.78 19.72
N MET A 131 6.99 1.31 18.68
CA MET A 131 5.65 1.75 18.32
C MET A 131 4.66 0.60 18.46
N ASP A 132 3.49 0.89 19.00
CA ASP A 132 2.30 0.04 18.90
C ASP A 132 1.66 0.13 17.50
N GLY A 133 0.63 -0.66 17.26
CA GLY A 133 -0.07 -0.70 15.98
C GLY A 133 -0.68 0.64 15.58
N TYR A 134 -1.24 1.39 16.53
CA TYR A 134 -1.81 2.70 16.27
C TYR A 134 -0.75 3.73 15.85
N THR A 135 0.33 3.81 16.58
CA THR A 135 1.44 4.74 16.30
C THR A 135 2.12 4.40 14.97
N ALA A 136 2.38 3.12 14.72
CA ALA A 136 2.96 2.64 13.47
C ALA A 136 2.06 2.91 12.26
N LEU A 137 0.73 2.76 12.41
CA LEU A 137 -0.23 3.09 11.38
C LEU A 137 -0.17 4.58 11.00
N TRP A 138 -0.16 5.47 12.00
CA TRP A 138 -0.04 6.91 11.73
C TRP A 138 1.32 7.30 11.17
N TYR A 139 2.40 6.67 11.62
CA TYR A 139 3.73 6.85 11.04
C TYR A 139 3.75 6.53 9.54
N ALA A 140 3.11 5.43 9.15
CA ALA A 140 3.06 4.98 7.76
C ALA A 140 2.13 5.83 6.87
N ARG A 141 1.01 6.33 7.40
CA ARG A 141 -0.05 6.98 6.61
C ARG A 141 -0.04 8.51 6.62
N SER A 142 0.58 9.14 7.60
CA SER A 142 0.61 10.61 7.72
C SER A 142 1.17 11.27 6.47
N ARG A 143 0.47 12.29 5.96
CA ARG A 143 0.83 13.04 4.74
C ARG A 143 1.16 14.50 5.02
N GLU A 144 0.91 14.96 6.24
CA GLU A 144 1.09 16.35 6.61
C GLU A 144 2.55 16.77 6.55
N PHE A 145 2.78 17.94 5.99
CA PHE A 145 4.07 18.59 5.88
C PHE A 145 5.16 17.82 5.11
N VAL A 146 4.79 16.76 4.38
CA VAL A 146 5.73 15.90 3.65
C VAL A 146 5.19 15.51 2.28
N THR A 147 6.10 15.17 1.37
CA THR A 147 5.75 14.65 0.05
C THR A 147 5.33 13.18 0.11
N ASP A 148 4.66 12.69 -0.92
CA ASP A 148 4.35 11.27 -1.07
C ASP A 148 5.60 10.38 -1.03
N TYR A 149 6.75 10.89 -1.45
CA TYR A 149 8.02 10.18 -1.37
C TYR A 149 8.41 9.84 0.09
N HIS A 150 8.26 10.78 1.00
CA HIS A 150 8.53 10.54 2.43
C HIS A 150 7.57 9.51 3.03
N ARG A 151 6.30 9.51 2.60
CA ARG A 151 5.33 8.50 3.04
C ARG A 151 5.73 7.11 2.57
N ILE A 152 6.11 6.95 1.30
CA ILE A 152 6.58 5.65 0.76
C ILE A 152 7.80 5.16 1.54
N ALA A 153 8.77 6.04 1.81
CA ALA A 153 9.96 5.69 2.60
C ALA A 153 9.58 5.21 4.01
N ARG A 154 8.63 5.87 4.68
CA ARG A 154 8.14 5.43 6.00
C ARG A 154 7.42 4.09 5.94
N GLN A 155 6.61 3.84 4.91
CA GLN A 155 5.97 2.54 4.70
C GLN A 155 7.00 1.43 4.52
N GLN A 156 8.07 1.68 3.76
CA GLN A 156 9.16 0.73 3.61
C GLN A 156 9.88 0.47 4.94
N CYS A 157 10.13 1.51 5.75
CA CYS A 157 10.71 1.35 7.09
C CYS A 157 9.84 0.46 7.99
N VAL A 158 8.52 0.64 7.97
CA VAL A 158 7.57 -0.20 8.73
C VAL A 158 7.64 -1.65 8.26
N GLN A 159 7.56 -1.90 6.96
CA GLN A 159 7.63 -3.24 6.39
C GLN A 159 8.95 -3.93 6.75
N GLN A 160 10.07 -3.22 6.65
CA GLN A 160 11.39 -3.73 7.03
C GLN A 160 11.46 -4.09 8.52
N ALA A 161 10.92 -3.20 9.39
CA ALA A 161 10.88 -3.44 10.83
C ALA A 161 10.02 -4.66 11.17
N MET A 162 8.86 -4.83 10.52
CA MET A 162 8.01 -6.00 10.69
C MET A 162 8.75 -7.29 10.31
N VAL A 163 9.35 -7.34 9.11
CA VAL A 163 10.06 -8.52 8.63
C VAL A 163 11.26 -8.86 9.52
N SER A 164 12.05 -7.87 9.93
CA SER A 164 13.25 -8.09 10.76
C SER A 164 12.94 -8.48 12.20
N GLN A 165 11.73 -8.28 12.68
CA GLN A 165 11.32 -8.61 14.05
C GLN A 165 10.40 -9.84 14.12
N LEU A 166 10.10 -10.47 12.98
CA LEU A 166 9.40 -11.77 12.89
C LEU A 166 10.39 -12.95 13.02
N ASP A 167 11.68 -12.72 12.86
CA ASP A 167 12.77 -13.68 13.08
C ASP A 167 13.19 -13.64 14.55
#